data_c230bceeaf98eea4d4169e7aa765330c
#
_entry.id   c230bceeaf98eea4d4169e7aa765330c
#
_cell.length_a   1.000
_cell.length_b   1.000
_cell.length_c   1.000
_cell.angle_alpha   90.00
_cell.angle_beta   90.00
_cell.angle_gamma   90.00
#
_symmetry.space_group_name_H-M   'P 1'
#
loop_
_entity.id
_entity.type
_entity.pdbx_description
1 polymer ?
#
loop_
_entity_poly.entity_id
_entity_poly.type
_entity_poly.pdbx_seq_one_letter_code
_entity_poly.pdbx_strand_id
1 'polypeptide(L)'
;MGDLLIRFLSILIPILELAIFGRIIMSWIDPGGQNSVSRIIREITEPIIGPIRKLIPSVGMFDFSPLIALFLLNILQQVVLSAG
;
A
#
# COMPACT_ATOMS: atom_id res chain seq x y z
N MET A 1 -18.04 -7.27 18.21
CA MET A 1 -16.77 -7.71 17.60
C MET A 1 -16.63 -7.18 16.19
N GLY A 2 -17.65 -7.40 15.32
CA GLY A 2 -17.59 -6.93 13.95
C GLY A 2 -17.39 -5.43 13.81
N ASP A 3 -18.06 -4.65 14.66
CA ASP A 3 -17.96 -3.19 14.58
C ASP A 3 -16.56 -2.68 14.92
N LEU A 4 -15.89 -3.32 15.88
CA LEU A 4 -14.54 -2.93 16.25
C LEU A 4 -13.56 -3.22 15.11
N LEU A 5 -13.69 -4.40 14.50
CA LEU A 5 -12.85 -4.77 13.36
C LEU A 5 -13.08 -3.85 12.17
N ILE A 6 -14.34 -3.54 11.87
CA ILE A 6 -14.68 -2.65 10.78
C ILE A 6 -14.10 -1.25 11.01
N ARG A 7 -14.22 -0.73 12.24
CA ARG A 7 -13.62 0.56 12.57
C ARG A 7 -12.12 0.55 12.43
N PHE A 8 -11.47 -0.52 12.92
CA PHE A 8 -10.03 -0.65 12.81
C PHE A 8 -9.59 -0.63 11.35
N LEU A 9 -10.23 -1.45 10.52
CA LEU A 9 -9.88 -1.54 9.11
C LEU A 9 -10.18 -0.23 8.36
N SER A 10 -11.30 0.43 8.69
CA SER A 10 -11.67 1.67 8.02
C SER A 10 -10.71 2.82 8.33
N ILE A 11 -9.97 2.72 9.43
CA ILE A 11 -8.92 3.69 9.77
C ILE A 11 -7.58 3.25 9.20
N LEU A 12 -7.28 1.96 9.30
CA LEU A 12 -5.99 1.43 8.88
C LEU A 12 -5.80 1.51 7.36
N ILE A 13 -6.83 1.17 6.59
CA ILE A 13 -6.72 1.13 5.13
C ILE A 13 -6.33 2.47 4.52
N PRO A 14 -6.95 3.60 4.88
CA PRO A 14 -6.52 4.91 4.38
C PRO A 14 -5.07 5.25 4.75
N ILE A 15 -4.64 4.84 5.95
CA ILE A 15 -3.26 5.07 6.37
C ILE A 15 -2.29 4.28 5.49
N LEU A 16 -2.62 3.03 5.19
CA LEU A 16 -1.82 2.21 4.30
C LEU A 16 -1.82 2.75 2.88
N GLU A 17 -2.96 3.23 2.40
CA GLU A 17 -3.04 3.86 1.08
C GLU A 17 -2.13 5.09 1.01
N LEU A 18 -2.14 5.91 2.06
CA LEU A 18 -1.27 7.08 2.12
C LEU A 18 0.21 6.68 2.13
N ALA A 19 0.56 5.63 2.88
CA ALA A 19 1.92 5.13 2.92
C ALA A 19 2.38 4.62 1.55
N ILE A 20 1.52 3.89 0.85
CA ILE A 20 1.84 3.39 -0.48
C ILE A 20 1.98 4.53 -1.48
N PHE A 21 1.09 5.52 -1.40
CA PHE A 21 1.20 6.71 -2.23
C PHE A 21 2.53 7.43 -1.98
N GLY A 22 2.90 7.58 -0.71
CA GLY A 22 4.20 8.15 -0.34
C GLY A 22 5.35 7.33 -0.89
N ARG A 23 5.24 6.01 -0.91
CA ARG A 23 6.26 5.15 -1.48
C ARG A 23 6.46 5.41 -2.97
N ILE A 24 5.36 5.62 -3.70
CA ILE A 24 5.43 5.94 -5.13
C ILE A 24 6.16 7.26 -5.33
N ILE A 25 5.80 8.29 -4.56
CA ILE A 25 6.43 9.60 -4.65
C ILE A 25 7.92 9.51 -4.31
N MET A 26 8.26 8.79 -3.25
CA MET A 26 9.65 8.65 -2.82
C MET A 26 10.49 7.87 -3.84
N SER A 27 9.87 7.02 -4.64
CA SER A 27 10.60 6.32 -5.70
C SER A 27 11.10 7.28 -6.78
N TRP A 28 10.48 8.43 -6.90
CA TRP A 28 10.93 9.47 -7.84
C TRP A 28 11.91 10.43 -7.19
N ILE A 29 11.72 10.76 -5.92
CA ILE A 29 12.55 11.74 -5.20
C ILE A 29 13.84 11.08 -4.69
N ASP A 30 13.74 9.85 -4.18
CA ASP A 30 14.86 9.12 -3.59
C ASP A 30 14.87 7.69 -4.12
N PRO A 31 15.28 7.48 -5.40
CA PRO A 31 15.24 6.14 -6.01
C PRO A 31 16.08 5.12 -5.27
N GLY A 32 17.18 5.55 -4.64
CA GLY A 32 18.06 4.64 -3.90
C GLY A 32 17.50 4.21 -2.55
N GLY A 33 16.47 4.87 -2.05
CA GLY A 33 15.89 4.53 -0.76
C GLY A 33 16.83 4.78 0.40
N GLN A 34 17.70 5.78 0.30
CA GLN A 34 18.70 6.06 1.33
C GLN A 34 18.17 6.96 2.45
N ASN A 35 17.12 7.70 2.17
CA ASN A 35 16.47 8.55 3.16
C ASN A 35 15.76 7.67 4.20
N SER A 36 15.81 8.07 5.47
CA SER A 36 15.16 7.30 6.53
C SER A 36 13.64 7.24 6.36
N VAL A 37 13.04 8.30 5.83
CA VAL A 37 11.60 8.30 5.53
C VAL A 37 11.26 7.25 4.47
N SER A 38 12.06 7.17 3.41
CA SER A 38 11.89 6.15 2.38
C SER A 38 11.95 4.75 2.97
N ARG A 39 12.90 4.50 3.86
CA ARG A 39 13.06 3.19 4.47
C ARG A 39 11.88 2.81 5.35
N ILE A 40 11.40 3.75 6.14
CA ILE A 40 10.24 3.51 7.00
C ILE A 40 9.01 3.20 6.16
N ILE A 41 8.77 3.98 5.11
CA ILE A 41 7.63 3.76 4.22
C ILE A 41 7.74 2.39 3.55
N ARG A 42 8.93 2.00 3.09
CA ARG A 42 9.14 0.68 2.50
C ARG A 42 8.86 -0.44 3.48
N GLU A 43 9.34 -0.31 4.71
CA GLU A 43 9.12 -1.33 5.73
C GLU A 43 7.64 -1.51 6.06
N ILE A 44 6.89 -0.41 6.12
CA ILE A 44 5.46 -0.44 6.41
C ILE A 44 4.68 -1.07 5.25
N THR A 45 5.07 -0.78 4.02
CA THR A 45 4.30 -1.20 2.84
C THR A 45 4.75 -2.54 2.26
N GLU A 46 5.95 -3.02 2.58
CA GLU A 46 6.49 -4.25 2.02
C GLU A 46 5.63 -5.48 2.31
N PRO A 47 5.03 -5.65 3.50
CA PRO A 47 4.14 -6.80 3.73
C PRO A 47 2.96 -6.87 2.76
N ILE A 48 2.57 -5.74 2.18
CA ILE A 48 1.47 -5.69 1.20
C ILE A 48 2.02 -5.80 -0.22
N ILE A 49 3.03 -5.01 -0.53
CA ILE A 49 3.55 -4.91 -1.90
C ILE A 49 4.39 -6.12 -2.28
N GLY A 50 5.13 -6.69 -1.33
CA GLY A 50 5.98 -7.84 -1.60
C GLY A 50 5.24 -9.03 -2.22
N PRO A 51 4.15 -9.51 -1.58
CA PRO A 51 3.37 -10.60 -2.15
C PRO A 51 2.78 -10.25 -3.52
N ILE A 52 2.33 -9.01 -3.70
CA ILE A 52 1.76 -8.57 -4.98
C ILE A 52 2.83 -8.59 -6.07
N ARG A 53 4.03 -8.14 -5.73
CA ARG A 53 5.14 -8.13 -6.69
C ARG A 53 5.48 -9.53 -7.20
N LYS A 54 5.33 -10.54 -6.35
CA LYS A 54 5.60 -11.92 -6.74
C LYS A 54 4.58 -12.47 -7.72
N LEU A 55 3.37 -11.95 -7.71
CA LEU A 55 2.28 -12.42 -8.57
C LEU A 55 2.26 -11.71 -9.92
N ILE A 56 2.92 -10.58 -10.04
CA ILE A 56 2.85 -9.76 -11.25
C ILE A 56 4.20 -9.81 -11.95
N PRO A 57 4.24 -10.14 -13.25
CA PRO A 57 5.48 -10.08 -14.01
C PRO A 57 5.92 -8.62 -14.14
N SER A 58 7.21 -8.38 -13.95
CA SER A 58 7.74 -7.05 -14.16
C SER A 58 7.73 -6.73 -15.65
N VAL A 59 7.24 -5.51 -15.98
CA VAL A 59 7.18 -5.06 -17.36
C VAL A 59 8.21 -3.94 -17.51
N GLY A 60 9.38 -4.29 -18.04
CA GLY A 60 10.46 -3.34 -18.18
C GLY A 60 10.98 -2.87 -16.83
N MET A 61 11.17 -1.56 -16.70
CA MET A 61 11.70 -0.95 -15.49
C MET A 61 10.61 -0.48 -14.52
N PHE A 62 9.34 -0.66 -14.88
CA PHE A 62 8.24 -0.16 -14.07
C PHE A 62 7.75 -1.22 -13.12
N ASP A 63 7.62 -0.85 -11.84
CA ASP A 63 7.01 -1.66 -10.81
C ASP A 63 5.58 -1.17 -10.60
N PHE A 64 4.61 -1.94 -11.07
CA PHE A 64 3.20 -1.60 -10.93
C PHE A 64 2.60 -2.10 -9.63
N SER A 65 3.38 -2.81 -8.81
CA SER A 65 2.87 -3.39 -7.57
C SER A 65 2.25 -2.36 -6.63
N PRO A 66 2.85 -1.17 -6.41
CA PRO A 66 2.21 -0.17 -5.56
C PRO A 66 0.87 0.31 -6.09
N LEU A 67 0.73 0.48 -7.41
CA LEU A 67 -0.53 0.89 -8.01
C LEU A 67 -1.62 -0.16 -7.83
N ILE A 68 -1.25 -1.43 -8.00
CA ILE A 68 -2.17 -2.54 -7.81
C ILE A 68 -2.56 -2.65 -6.34
N ALA A 69 -1.60 -2.44 -5.42
CA ALA A 69 -1.89 -2.42 -3.99
C ALA A 69 -2.91 -1.34 -3.64
N LEU A 70 -2.76 -0.14 -4.21
CA LEU A 70 -3.72 0.94 -4.00
C LEU A 70 -5.10 0.56 -4.50
N PHE A 71 -5.16 -0.04 -5.67
CA PHE A 71 -6.43 -0.48 -6.24
C PHE A 71 -7.11 -1.53 -5.36
N LEU A 72 -6.35 -2.52 -4.90
CA LEU A 72 -6.89 -3.57 -4.04
C LEU A 72 -7.33 -3.01 -2.69
N LEU A 73 -6.57 -2.11 -2.10
CA LEU A 73 -6.95 -1.47 -0.85
C LEU A 73 -8.21 -0.61 -1.00
N ASN A 74 -8.37 0.04 -2.16
CA ASN A 74 -9.57 0.82 -2.42
C ASN A 74 -10.80 -0.08 -2.47
N ILE A 75 -10.70 -1.24 -3.16
CA ILE A 75 -11.79 -2.20 -3.22
C ILE A 75 -12.11 -2.70 -1.81
N LEU A 76 -11.07 -3.05 -1.04
CA LEU A 76 -11.25 -3.55 0.31
C LEU A 76 -11.94 -2.50 1.19
N GLN A 77 -11.56 -1.23 1.06
CA GLN A 77 -12.19 -0.16 1.82
C GLN A 77 -13.66 -0.04 1.49
N GLN A 78 -14.03 -0.16 0.23
CA GLN A 78 -15.43 -0.11 -0.16
C GLN A 78 -16.23 -1.28 0.45
N VAL A 79 -15.64 -2.47 0.48
CA VAL A 79 -16.26 -3.64 1.11
C VAL A 79 -16.42 -3.41 2.61
N VAL A 80 -15.39 -2.90 3.27
CA VAL A 80 -15.42 -2.65 4.70
C VAL A 80 -16.50 -1.61 5.05
N LEU A 81 -16.57 -0.52 4.29
CA LEU A 81 -17.54 0.53 4.55
C LEU A 81 -18.97 0.07 4.29
N SER A 82 -19.17 -0.82 3.31
CA SER A 82 -20.50 -1.33 3.04
C SER A 82 -20.95 -2.37 4.06
N ALA A 83 -20.00 -3.00 4.76
CA ALA A 83 -20.31 -3.95 5.83
C ALA A 83 -20.67 -3.25 7.15
N GLY A 84 -20.22 -2.02 7.30
CA GLY A 84 -20.55 -1.21 8.48
C GLY A 84 -21.76 -0.32 8.22
#